data_42635c0df4a4694c0a6f29f6a763d63b
#
_entry.id   42635c0df4a4694c0a6f29f6a763d63b
#
_cell.length_a   1.000
_cell.length_b   1.000
_cell.length_c   1.000
_cell.angle_alpha   90.00
_cell.angle_beta   90.00
_cell.angle_gamma   90.00
#
_symmetry.space_group_name_H-M   'P 1'
#
loop_
_entity.id
_entity.type
_entity.pdbx_description
1 polymer ?
#
loop_
_entity_poly.entity_id
_entity_poly.type
_entity_poly.pdbx_seq_one_letter_code
_entity_poly.pdbx_strand_id
1 'polypeptide(L)'
;MNFVEQIKSGEKVIAIMIRSGLEEKPLSFVSPKDFPLQVGVHNREKGTYIRPHEHPPYENISIPSQEAFYIIRGKIEVELYVNKKSFAKVVVNQGDSILINTAHAVRLLEDTKMIEFKQGPYRDKDDKIYLED
;
A
#
# COMPACT_ATOMS: atom_id res chain seq x y z
N MET A 1 17.12 -8.21 9.14
CA MET A 1 16.46 -7.10 8.45
C MET A 1 14.95 -7.36 8.36
N ASN A 2 14.16 -6.35 8.63
CA ASN A 2 12.71 -6.49 8.60
C ASN A 2 12.17 -6.06 7.23
N PHE A 3 11.68 -7.02 6.44
CA PHE A 3 11.19 -6.75 5.10
C PHE A 3 9.74 -6.27 5.06
N VAL A 4 9.01 -6.41 6.16
CA VAL A 4 7.66 -5.86 6.31
C VAL A 4 7.64 -5.02 7.55
N GLU A 5 7.30 -3.74 7.41
CA GLU A 5 7.22 -2.82 8.53
C GLU A 5 5.84 -2.18 8.59
N GLN A 6 5.21 -2.29 9.74
CA GLN A 6 3.99 -1.53 10.01
C GLN A 6 4.38 -0.19 10.62
N ILE A 7 3.83 0.88 10.08
CA ILE A 7 3.99 2.22 10.63
C ILE A 7 2.69 2.54 11.36
N LYS A 8 2.79 2.81 12.65
CA LYS A 8 1.62 3.01 13.50
C LYS A 8 1.58 4.41 14.09
N SER A 9 0.37 4.92 14.25
CA SER A 9 0.07 6.07 15.07
C SER A 9 -0.83 5.55 16.20
N GLY A 10 -0.29 5.40 17.40
CA GLY A 10 -0.98 4.68 18.47
C GLY A 10 -1.25 3.25 18.08
N GLU A 11 -2.51 2.83 18.11
CA GLU A 11 -2.93 1.49 17.73
C GLU A 11 -3.22 1.35 16.22
N LYS A 12 -3.31 2.48 15.51
CA LYS A 12 -3.70 2.47 14.10
C LYS A 12 -2.50 2.25 13.20
N VAL A 13 -2.60 1.26 12.32
CA VAL A 13 -1.62 1.05 11.24
C VAL A 13 -1.92 2.04 10.13
N ILE A 14 -1.02 2.99 9.89
CA ILE A 14 -1.21 4.05 8.90
C ILE A 14 -0.49 3.75 7.58
N ALA A 15 0.47 2.85 7.58
CA ALA A 15 1.13 2.38 6.38
C ALA A 15 1.84 1.06 6.63
N ILE A 16 2.09 0.33 5.55
CA ILE A 16 2.85 -0.92 5.57
C ILE A 16 3.88 -0.84 4.46
N MET A 17 5.15 -0.98 4.83
CA MET A 17 6.26 -1.08 3.88
C MET A 17 6.55 -2.54 3.60
N ILE A 18 6.69 -2.88 2.33
CA ILE A 18 7.03 -4.23 1.89
C ILE A 18 8.27 -4.12 1.02
N ARG A 19 9.40 -4.61 1.54
CA ARG A 19 10.67 -4.56 0.83
C ARG A 19 10.78 -5.73 -0.13
N SER A 20 11.47 -5.53 -1.26
CA SER A 20 11.57 -6.52 -2.32
C SER A 20 12.27 -7.82 -1.90
N GLY A 21 13.06 -7.78 -0.82
CA GLY A 21 13.78 -8.95 -0.33
C GLY A 21 12.97 -9.95 0.48
N LEU A 22 11.66 -9.74 0.60
CA LEU A 22 10.80 -10.64 1.37
C LEU A 22 10.75 -12.04 0.75
N GLU A 23 11.10 -13.05 1.54
CA GLU A 23 11.26 -14.44 1.08
C GLU A 23 10.25 -15.43 1.68
N GLU A 24 9.21 -14.98 2.36
CA GLU A 24 8.22 -15.88 2.94
C GLU A 24 7.49 -16.70 1.88
N LYS A 25 7.23 -17.98 2.18
CA LYS A 25 6.63 -18.95 1.27
C LYS A 25 5.45 -19.66 1.92
N PRO A 26 4.47 -20.11 1.14
CA PRO A 26 4.26 -19.81 -0.29
C PRO A 26 3.48 -18.55 -0.52
N LEU A 27 2.71 -18.11 0.48
CA LEU A 27 1.86 -16.93 0.42
C LEU A 27 1.77 -16.33 1.81
N SER A 28 1.94 -15.03 1.89
CA SER A 28 1.76 -14.29 3.13
C SER A 28 0.92 -13.04 2.85
N PHE A 29 -0.20 -12.90 3.57
CA PHE A 29 -0.95 -11.65 3.58
C PHE A 29 -0.37 -10.78 4.68
N VAL A 30 0.22 -9.65 4.29
CA VAL A 30 1.00 -8.81 5.20
C VAL A 30 0.22 -7.62 5.73
N SER A 31 -1.01 -7.42 5.24
CA SER A 31 -1.89 -6.35 5.71
C SER A 31 -2.81 -6.85 6.82
N PRO A 32 -3.25 -5.95 7.73
CA PRO A 32 -4.25 -6.32 8.74
C PRO A 32 -5.52 -6.88 8.09
N LYS A 33 -6.12 -7.86 8.74
CA LYS A 33 -7.28 -8.59 8.19
C LYS A 33 -8.49 -7.69 7.94
N ASP A 34 -8.61 -6.61 8.68
CA ASP A 34 -9.73 -5.67 8.57
C ASP A 34 -9.51 -4.58 7.52
N PHE A 35 -8.34 -4.57 6.87
CA PHE A 35 -8.10 -3.62 5.78
C PHE A 35 -8.93 -4.01 4.57
N PRO A 36 -9.63 -3.05 3.94
CA PRO A 36 -10.36 -3.35 2.71
C PRO A 36 -9.44 -3.67 1.52
N LEU A 37 -8.24 -3.10 1.51
CA LEU A 37 -7.24 -3.43 0.50
C LEU A 37 -6.21 -4.37 1.12
N GLN A 38 -6.19 -5.61 0.67
CA GLN A 38 -5.28 -6.62 1.17
C GLN A 38 -4.07 -6.76 0.26
N VAL A 39 -2.90 -6.92 0.88
CA VAL A 39 -1.67 -7.17 0.12
C VAL A 39 -1.17 -8.56 0.48
N GLY A 40 -1.12 -9.43 -0.53
CA GLY A 40 -0.56 -10.76 -0.40
C GLY A 40 0.75 -10.87 -1.18
N VAL A 41 1.74 -11.47 -0.58
CA VAL A 41 3.03 -11.73 -1.23
C VAL A 41 3.09 -13.22 -1.57
N HIS A 42 3.24 -13.52 -2.86
CA HIS A 42 3.39 -14.88 -3.35
C HIS A 42 4.86 -15.17 -3.62
N ASN A 43 5.33 -16.26 -3.08
CA ASN A 43 6.67 -16.78 -3.36
C ASN A 43 6.54 -18.28 -3.54
N ARG A 44 6.14 -18.69 -4.73
CA ARG A 44 5.72 -20.06 -5.03
C ARG A 44 6.61 -20.70 -6.08
N GLU A 45 6.70 -22.02 -6.02
CA GLU A 45 7.48 -22.78 -6.97
C GLU A 45 6.80 -22.87 -8.33
N LYS A 46 7.61 -23.07 -9.38
CA LYS A 46 7.12 -23.32 -10.73
C LYS A 46 6.21 -24.55 -10.71
N GLY A 47 5.09 -24.46 -11.43
CA GLY A 47 4.11 -25.55 -11.50
C GLY A 47 3.00 -25.46 -10.47
N THR A 48 3.10 -24.56 -9.49
CA THR A 48 2.00 -24.29 -8.58
C THR A 48 0.77 -23.87 -9.39
N TYR A 49 -0.39 -24.45 -9.09
CA TYR A 49 -1.62 -24.16 -9.80
C TYR A 49 -2.66 -23.58 -8.86
N ILE A 50 -3.16 -22.40 -9.18
CA ILE A 50 -4.26 -21.78 -8.46
C ILE A 50 -5.52 -22.02 -9.27
N ARG A 51 -6.42 -22.85 -8.73
CA ARG A 51 -7.62 -23.29 -9.45
C ARG A 51 -8.52 -22.10 -9.81
N PRO A 52 -9.26 -22.20 -10.94
CA PRO A 52 -10.26 -21.19 -11.27
C PRO A 52 -11.19 -20.92 -10.09
N HIS A 53 -11.43 -19.66 -9.80
CA HIS A 53 -12.27 -19.28 -8.67
C HIS A 53 -12.79 -17.85 -8.89
N GLU A 54 -13.79 -17.49 -8.10
CA GLU A 54 -14.27 -16.12 -8.03
C GLU A 54 -14.50 -15.77 -6.56
N HIS A 55 -14.59 -14.49 -6.29
CA HIS A 55 -14.81 -14.01 -4.93
C HIS A 55 -16.23 -13.45 -4.80
N PRO A 56 -16.96 -13.79 -3.73
CA PRO A 56 -18.28 -13.21 -3.53
C PRO A 56 -18.17 -11.70 -3.29
N PRO A 57 -19.21 -10.93 -3.64
CA PRO A 57 -19.20 -9.51 -3.37
C PRO A 57 -19.22 -9.23 -1.88
N TYR A 58 -18.58 -8.13 -1.48
CA TYR A 58 -18.61 -7.66 -0.10
C TYR A 58 -19.52 -6.44 0.03
N GLU A 59 -19.99 -6.19 1.26
CA GLU A 59 -20.78 -5.02 1.55
C GLU A 59 -19.94 -3.74 1.42
N ASN A 60 -20.62 -2.60 1.30
CA ASN A 60 -19.96 -1.31 1.19
C ASN A 60 -19.07 -1.01 2.39
N ILE A 61 -17.95 -0.41 2.10
CA ILE A 61 -16.96 -0.02 3.10
C ILE A 61 -17.02 1.49 3.25
N SER A 62 -17.23 1.96 4.48
CA SER A 62 -17.42 3.39 4.78
C SER A 62 -16.20 4.02 5.43
N ILE A 63 -15.01 3.66 4.97
CA ILE A 63 -13.75 4.26 5.42
C ILE A 63 -13.04 4.88 4.22
N PRO A 64 -12.11 5.82 4.45
CA PRO A 64 -11.34 6.40 3.35
C PRO A 64 -10.64 5.32 2.53
N SER A 65 -10.53 5.56 1.23
CA SER A 65 -9.88 4.62 0.32
C SER A 65 -8.41 4.44 0.70
N GLN A 66 -7.98 3.20 0.68
CA GLN A 66 -6.57 2.87 0.80
C GLN A 66 -5.97 2.80 -0.59
N GLU A 67 -4.66 2.99 -0.68
CA GLU A 67 -3.96 2.80 -1.94
C GLU A 67 -2.59 2.18 -1.70
N ALA A 68 -2.06 1.54 -2.74
CA ALA A 68 -0.74 0.92 -2.68
C ALA A 68 0.06 1.33 -3.91
N PHE A 69 1.37 1.53 -3.73
CA PHE A 69 2.30 1.77 -4.82
C PHE A 69 3.31 0.62 -4.89
N TYR A 70 3.63 0.24 -6.12
CA TYR A 70 4.76 -0.64 -6.42
C TYR A 70 5.75 0.10 -7.30
N ILE A 71 7.00 0.20 -6.87
CA ILE A 71 8.03 0.96 -7.58
C ILE A 71 8.76 0.05 -8.58
N ILE A 72 8.47 0.24 -9.86
CA ILE A 72 9.14 -0.52 -10.93
C ILE A 72 10.58 -0.05 -11.07
N ARG A 73 10.79 1.27 -11.09
CA ARG A 73 12.11 1.87 -11.06
C ARG A 73 12.02 3.27 -10.48
N GLY A 74 13.11 3.74 -9.90
CA GLY A 74 13.18 5.05 -9.30
C GLY A 74 13.07 5.00 -7.79
N LYS A 75 12.64 6.10 -7.22
CA LYS A 75 12.61 6.27 -5.76
C LYS A 75 11.63 7.36 -5.40
N ILE A 76 10.79 7.11 -4.41
CA ILE A 76 9.86 8.12 -3.91
C ILE A 76 10.02 8.28 -2.40
N GLU A 77 9.61 9.44 -1.91
CA GLU A 77 9.43 9.69 -0.49
C GLU A 77 7.94 9.87 -0.25
N VAL A 78 7.39 9.09 0.66
CA VAL A 78 5.99 9.23 1.07
C VAL A 78 5.97 9.93 2.42
N GLU A 79 5.29 11.05 2.48
CA GLU A 79 5.06 11.76 3.75
C GLU A 79 3.67 11.40 4.24
N LEU A 80 3.62 10.87 5.47
CA LEU A 80 2.39 10.39 6.09
C LEU A 80 1.90 11.46 7.08
N TYR A 81 0.59 11.73 7.05
CA TYR A 81 -0.03 12.75 7.87
C TYR A 81 -1.02 12.12 8.85
N VAL A 82 -1.06 12.66 10.05
CA VAL A 82 -2.02 12.29 11.08
C VAL A 82 -2.58 13.59 11.65
N ASN A 83 -3.90 13.72 11.68
CA ASN A 83 -4.58 14.95 12.11
C ASN A 83 -4.06 16.18 11.38
N LYS A 84 -3.87 16.05 10.06
CA LYS A 84 -3.41 17.12 9.16
C LYS A 84 -1.98 17.61 9.43
N LYS A 85 -1.20 16.84 10.18
CA LYS A 85 0.19 17.17 10.48
C LYS A 85 1.12 16.08 10.01
N SER A 86 2.29 16.45 9.53
CA SER A 86 3.30 15.49 9.13
C SER A 86 3.68 14.61 10.31
N PHE A 87 3.60 13.31 10.11
CA PHE A 87 3.90 12.32 11.14
C PHE A 87 5.20 11.57 10.86
N ALA A 88 5.41 11.16 9.60
CA ALA A 88 6.58 10.39 9.22
C ALA A 88 6.85 10.53 7.72
N LYS A 89 8.10 10.32 7.34
CA LYS A 89 8.52 10.24 5.94
C LYS A 89 9.19 8.89 5.72
N VAL A 90 8.85 8.24 4.61
CA VAL A 90 9.35 6.91 4.27
C VAL A 90 9.87 6.93 2.85
N VAL A 91 11.07 6.41 2.64
CA VAL A 91 11.63 6.26 1.29
C VAL A 91 11.28 4.87 0.76
N VAL A 92 10.70 4.84 -0.42
CA VAL A 92 10.31 3.60 -1.11
C VAL A 92 11.21 3.47 -2.33
N ASN A 93 11.97 2.40 -2.38
CA ASN A 93 12.98 2.16 -3.42
C ASN A 93 12.44 1.24 -4.51
N GLN A 94 13.20 1.11 -5.58
CA GLN A 94 12.89 0.19 -6.67
C GLN A 94 12.61 -1.21 -6.12
N GLY A 95 11.50 -1.81 -6.55
CA GLY A 95 11.07 -3.14 -6.13
C GLY A 95 10.28 -3.18 -4.83
N ASP A 96 10.23 -2.06 -4.11
CA ASP A 96 9.46 -1.98 -2.87
C ASP A 96 8.01 -1.63 -3.13
N SER A 97 7.15 -1.97 -2.18
CA SER A 97 5.73 -1.58 -2.18
C SER A 97 5.38 -0.90 -0.87
N ILE A 98 4.39 -0.03 -0.93
CA ILE A 98 3.82 0.60 0.27
C ILE A 98 2.30 0.59 0.16
N LEU A 99 1.64 0.19 1.24
CA LEU A 99 0.19 0.30 1.39
C LEU A 99 -0.09 1.45 2.36
N ILE A 100 -0.87 2.43 1.92
CA ILE A 100 -1.11 3.66 2.67
C ILE A 100 -2.55 3.72 3.15
N ASN A 101 -2.73 3.97 4.44
CA ASN A 101 -4.03 4.05 5.10
C ASN A 101 -4.17 5.36 5.89
N THR A 102 -3.66 6.44 5.33
CA THR A 102 -3.77 7.77 5.94
C THR A 102 -3.56 8.84 4.87
N ALA A 103 -3.81 10.09 5.21
CA ALA A 103 -3.48 11.21 4.34
C ALA A 103 -1.97 11.24 4.08
N HIS A 104 -1.58 11.59 2.87
CA HIS A 104 -0.17 11.47 2.47
C HIS A 104 0.17 12.41 1.32
N ALA A 105 1.46 12.62 1.13
CA ALA A 105 2.02 13.29 -0.03
C ALA A 105 3.13 12.41 -0.60
N VAL A 106 3.37 12.52 -1.89
CA VAL A 106 4.39 11.73 -2.58
C VAL A 106 5.33 12.68 -3.30
N ARG A 107 6.63 12.52 -3.04
CA ARG A 107 7.67 13.27 -3.74
C ARG A 107 8.56 12.30 -4.50
N LEU A 108 8.69 12.51 -5.79
CA LEU A 108 9.58 11.70 -6.62
C LEU A 108 11.01 12.21 -6.44
N LEU A 109 11.89 11.34 -5.94
CA LEU A 109 13.29 11.69 -5.69
C LEU A 109 14.17 11.43 -6.92
N GLU A 110 13.67 10.67 -7.87
CA GLU A 110 14.29 10.35 -9.16
C GLU A 110 13.18 10.24 -10.19
N ASP A 111 13.56 10.09 -11.45
CA ASP A 111 12.58 9.70 -12.47
C ASP A 111 12.01 8.35 -12.07
N THR A 112 10.70 8.25 -11.95
CA THR A 112 10.06 7.09 -11.34
C THR A 112 8.95 6.54 -12.21
N LYS A 113 8.94 5.21 -12.34
CA LYS A 113 7.83 4.46 -12.91
C LYS A 113 7.26 3.59 -11.79
N MET A 114 5.98 3.76 -11.49
CA MET A 114 5.33 3.02 -10.43
C MET A 114 3.91 2.65 -10.82
N ILE A 115 3.38 1.63 -10.16
CA ILE A 115 1.99 1.20 -10.32
C ILE A 115 1.24 1.55 -9.05
N GLU A 116 0.08 2.16 -9.21
CA GLU A 116 -0.82 2.47 -8.11
C GLU A 116 -2.01 1.53 -8.14
N PHE A 117 -2.32 0.94 -7.01
CA PHE A 117 -3.53 0.16 -6.79
C PHE A 117 -4.38 0.90 -5.78
N LYS A 118 -5.65 1.09 -6.12
CA LYS A 118 -6.53 1.90 -5.30
C LYS A 118 -7.94 1.36 -5.38
N GLN A 119 -8.67 1.47 -4.29
CA GLN A 119 -10.08 1.11 -4.30
C GLN A 119 -10.84 2.07 -5.20
N GLY A 120 -11.69 1.51 -6.07
CA GLY A 120 -12.56 2.27 -6.91
C GLY A 120 -13.99 2.29 -6.39
N PRO A 121 -14.89 2.85 -7.19
CA PRO A 121 -14.63 3.50 -8.48
C PRO A 121 -13.92 4.85 -8.35
N TYR A 122 -13.24 5.27 -9.43
CA TYR A 122 -12.57 6.57 -9.48
C TYR A 122 -13.60 7.70 -9.57
N ARG A 123 -13.45 8.73 -8.77
CA ARG A 123 -14.42 9.81 -8.62
C ARG A 123 -13.98 11.15 -9.20
N ASP A 124 -12.98 11.14 -10.08
CA ASP A 124 -12.44 12.35 -10.72
C ASP A 124 -12.04 13.42 -9.69
N LYS A 125 -12.53 14.63 -9.82
CA LYS A 125 -12.19 15.74 -8.92
C LYS A 125 -12.61 15.51 -7.47
N ASP A 126 -13.57 14.61 -7.23
CA ASP A 126 -14.04 14.31 -5.88
C ASP A 126 -13.23 13.21 -5.22
N ASP A 127 -12.20 12.68 -5.91
CA ASP A 127 -11.40 11.58 -5.42
C ASP A 127 -10.37 11.99 -4.36
N LYS A 128 -10.03 13.27 -4.30
CA LYS A 128 -9.05 13.79 -3.35
C LYS A 128 -9.57 15.00 -2.59
N ILE A 129 -9.17 15.07 -1.34
CA ILE A 129 -9.38 16.24 -0.48
C ILE A 129 -7.98 16.71 -0.06
N TYR A 130 -7.60 17.91 -0.45
CA TYR A 130 -6.27 18.42 -0.12
C TYR A 130 -6.24 18.98 1.29
N LEU A 131 -5.09 18.80 1.98
CA LEU A 131 -4.92 19.22 3.36
C LEU A 131 -4.58 20.70 3.48
N GLU A 132 -4.21 21.34 2.38
CA GLU A 132 -3.88 22.75 2.31
C GLU A 132 -4.70 23.45 1.25
N ASP A 133 -4.92 24.73 1.40
CA ASP A 133 -5.72 25.55 0.48
C ASP A 133 -4.94 25.96 -0.77
#